data_8c6f505fa7bbfd451c0bef80f3bd09a4
#
_entry.id   8c6f505fa7bbfd451c0bef80f3bd09a4
#
_cell.length_a   1.000
_cell.length_b   1.000
_cell.length_c   1.000
_cell.angle_alpha   90.00
_cell.angle_beta   90.00
_cell.angle_gamma   90.00
#
_symmetry.space_group_name_H-M   'P 1'
#
loop_
_entity.id
_entity.type
_entity.pdbx_description
1 polymer ?
#
loop_
_entity_poly.entity_id
_entity_poly.type
_entity_poly.pdbx_seq_one_letter_code
_entity_poly.pdbx_strand_id
1 'polypeptide(L)'
;MSGRLSWDEYFLEIAFTAATRATCDRRHVGALLVRDRTILSTGYNGSVRGLPHCDEVGHLLEGDHCVRTIHAEANAIVQAAKNGVAIDGATCYCTASPCWSCFRLLANAGIRRIVFAEPYGDPRTAEAAAQLGIELLHLVPRWRAAPGEPG
;
A
#
# COMPACT_ATOMS: atom_id res chain seq x y z
N MET A 1 29.12 8.65 -1.62
CA MET A 1 27.73 8.22 -1.47
C MET A 1 26.89 8.83 -2.58
N SER A 2 26.13 8.00 -3.28
CA SER A 2 25.20 8.51 -4.29
C SER A 2 24.03 9.22 -3.59
N GLY A 3 23.67 10.43 -4.07
CA GLY A 3 22.42 11.09 -3.66
C GLY A 3 21.16 10.44 -4.24
N ARG A 4 21.34 9.44 -5.10
CA ARG A 4 20.25 8.74 -5.74
C ARG A 4 19.57 7.77 -4.76
N LEU A 5 18.23 7.75 -4.78
CA LEU A 5 17.45 6.83 -3.95
C LEU A 5 17.70 5.37 -4.37
N SER A 6 17.61 4.45 -3.40
CA SER A 6 17.50 3.04 -3.74
C SER A 6 16.19 2.78 -4.48
N TRP A 7 16.07 1.64 -5.15
CA TRP A 7 14.83 1.29 -5.84
C TRP A 7 13.65 1.19 -4.87
N ASP A 8 13.86 0.62 -3.68
CA ASP A 8 12.81 0.52 -2.68
C ASP A 8 12.38 1.90 -2.17
N GLU A 9 13.32 2.79 -1.91
CA GLU A 9 13.01 4.17 -1.52
C GLU A 9 12.26 4.91 -2.63
N TYR A 10 12.71 4.75 -3.87
CA TYR A 10 12.09 5.39 -5.04
C TYR A 10 10.63 4.99 -5.19
N PHE A 11 10.34 3.70 -5.18
CA PHE A 11 8.96 3.24 -5.32
C PHE A 11 8.10 3.56 -4.10
N LEU A 12 8.68 3.53 -2.91
CA LEU A 12 7.94 3.91 -1.71
C LEU A 12 7.58 5.40 -1.73
N GLU A 13 8.47 6.26 -2.25
CA GLU A 13 8.17 7.69 -2.43
C GLU A 13 7.00 7.90 -3.41
N ILE A 14 6.95 7.14 -4.49
CA ILE A 14 5.83 7.20 -5.43
C ILE A 14 4.53 6.75 -4.74
N ALA A 15 4.59 5.74 -3.87
CA ALA A 15 3.44 5.32 -3.07
C ALA A 15 2.94 6.46 -2.17
N PHE A 16 3.83 7.23 -1.56
CA PHE A 16 3.45 8.41 -0.79
C PHE A 16 2.81 9.49 -1.66
N THR A 17 3.29 9.65 -2.88
CA THR A 17 2.67 10.57 -3.84
C THR A 17 1.25 10.10 -4.21
N ALA A 18 1.07 8.81 -4.45
CA ALA A 18 -0.27 8.24 -4.69
C ALA A 18 -1.21 8.48 -3.51
N ALA A 19 -0.72 8.40 -2.28
CA ALA A 19 -1.49 8.64 -1.06
C ALA A 19 -2.10 10.05 -1.01
N THR A 20 -1.51 11.03 -1.69
CA THR A 20 -2.03 12.40 -1.72
C THR A 20 -3.38 12.51 -2.42
N ARG A 21 -3.80 11.48 -3.16
CA ARG A 21 -5.11 11.43 -3.82
C ARG A 21 -6.19 10.72 -2.99
N ALA A 22 -5.86 10.26 -1.77
CA ALA A 22 -6.83 9.59 -0.91
C ALA A 22 -8.07 10.47 -0.68
N THR A 23 -9.25 9.83 -0.67
CA THR A 23 -10.54 10.52 -0.55
C THR A 23 -11.12 10.51 0.87
N CYS A 24 -10.38 9.96 1.83
CA CYS A 24 -10.75 9.93 3.23
C CYS A 24 -9.68 10.64 4.06
N ASP A 25 -10.08 11.63 4.86
CA ASP A 25 -9.17 12.43 5.68
C ASP A 25 -8.72 11.73 6.96
N ARG A 26 -9.33 10.61 7.33
CA ARG A 26 -8.90 9.81 8.50
C ARG A 26 -7.53 9.19 8.27
N ARG A 27 -7.21 8.82 7.04
CA ARG A 27 -5.94 8.21 6.69
C ARG A 27 -5.66 8.37 5.20
N HIS A 28 -4.40 8.62 4.88
CA HIS A 28 -3.92 8.72 3.50
C HIS A 28 -2.92 7.60 3.24
N VAL A 29 -3.33 6.60 2.49
CA VAL A 29 -2.52 5.43 2.15
C VAL A 29 -2.36 5.33 0.64
N GLY A 30 -1.16 5.02 0.19
CA GLY A 30 -0.86 4.75 -1.22
C GLY A 30 -0.19 3.40 -1.37
N ALA A 31 -0.39 2.77 -2.51
CA ALA A 31 0.21 1.48 -2.83
C ALA A 31 0.62 1.42 -4.30
N LEU A 32 1.73 0.73 -4.56
CA LEU A 32 2.20 0.40 -5.91
C LEU A 32 2.41 -1.10 -6.01
N LEU A 33 2.14 -1.65 -7.19
CA LEU A 33 2.55 -3.00 -7.55
C LEU A 33 3.63 -2.89 -8.62
N VAL A 34 4.80 -3.47 -8.36
CA VAL A 34 6.00 -3.32 -9.18
C VAL A 34 6.62 -4.69 -9.49
N ARG A 35 6.99 -4.92 -10.73
CA ARG A 35 7.76 -6.10 -11.13
C ARG A 35 8.81 -5.68 -12.14
N ASP A 36 10.04 -6.18 -11.97
CA ASP A 36 11.18 -5.85 -12.84
C ASP A 36 11.37 -4.33 -12.97
N ARG A 37 11.27 -3.61 -11.85
CA ARG A 37 11.40 -2.15 -11.78
C ARG A 37 10.40 -1.40 -12.65
N THR A 38 9.29 -2.06 -12.99
CA THR A 38 8.20 -1.47 -13.76
C THR A 38 6.96 -1.38 -12.89
N ILE A 39 6.37 -0.19 -12.80
CA ILE A 39 5.12 0.01 -12.09
C ILE A 39 4.00 -0.62 -12.91
N LEU A 40 3.33 -1.61 -12.34
CA LEU A 40 2.21 -2.29 -12.97
C LEU A 40 0.87 -1.62 -12.65
N SER A 41 0.76 -1.09 -11.43
CA SER A 41 -0.48 -0.52 -10.92
C SER A 41 -0.20 0.39 -9.74
N THR A 42 -1.08 1.36 -9.52
CA THR A 42 -1.09 2.22 -8.36
C THR A 42 -2.46 2.17 -7.69
N GLY A 43 -2.50 2.51 -6.41
CA GLY A 43 -3.75 2.63 -5.67
C GLY A 43 -3.62 3.61 -4.52
N TYR A 44 -4.73 4.19 -4.14
CA TYR A 44 -4.87 4.98 -2.91
C TYR A 44 -6.21 4.61 -2.27
N ASN A 45 -6.37 4.90 -0.98
CA ASN A 45 -7.65 4.63 -0.31
C ASN A 45 -8.68 5.64 -0.82
N GLY A 46 -9.69 5.13 -1.50
CA GLY A 46 -10.66 5.96 -2.20
C GLY A 46 -12.03 5.33 -2.28
N SER A 47 -13.05 6.19 -2.32
CA SER A 47 -14.44 5.79 -2.51
C SER A 47 -14.64 5.13 -3.88
N VAL A 48 -15.68 4.35 -3.99
CA VAL A 48 -16.09 3.78 -5.27
C VAL A 48 -16.26 4.90 -6.28
N ARG A 49 -15.69 4.72 -7.48
CA ARG A 49 -15.74 5.73 -8.55
C ARG A 49 -17.20 6.12 -8.85
N GLY A 50 -17.49 7.41 -8.81
CA GLY A 50 -18.82 7.95 -9.03
C GLY A 50 -19.69 8.07 -7.77
N LEU A 51 -19.25 7.53 -6.63
CA LEU A 51 -19.92 7.72 -5.35
C LEU A 51 -19.25 8.85 -4.56
N PRO A 52 -19.98 9.47 -3.59
CA PRO A 52 -19.42 10.58 -2.80
C PRO A 52 -18.19 10.18 -2.00
N HIS A 53 -17.30 11.14 -1.75
CA HIS A 53 -16.12 10.99 -0.93
C HIS A 53 -16.40 11.33 0.53
N CYS A 54 -15.54 10.85 1.45
CA CYS A 54 -15.66 11.13 2.88
C CYS A 54 -15.62 12.65 3.18
N ASP A 55 -14.78 13.40 2.48
CA ASP A 55 -14.65 14.84 2.61
C ASP A 55 -15.87 15.60 2.08
N GLU A 56 -16.75 14.97 1.30
CA GLU A 56 -17.99 15.58 0.81
C GLU A 56 -19.20 15.25 1.72
N VAL A 57 -19.32 14.01 2.17
CA VAL A 57 -20.52 13.50 2.87
C VAL A 57 -20.24 12.85 4.21
N GLY A 58 -18.98 12.83 4.66
CA GLY A 58 -18.56 12.22 5.93
C GLY A 58 -18.26 10.72 5.79
N HIS A 59 -17.84 10.14 6.90
CA HIS A 59 -17.45 8.74 6.96
C HIS A 59 -18.67 7.81 7.04
N LEU A 60 -18.54 6.63 6.45
CA LEU A 60 -19.48 5.52 6.62
C LEU A 60 -18.85 4.51 7.57
N LEU A 61 -19.21 4.58 8.85
CA LEU A 61 -18.53 3.78 9.87
C LEU A 61 -19.24 2.45 10.11
N GLU A 62 -18.44 1.39 10.18
CA GLU A 62 -18.81 0.10 10.76
C GLU A 62 -17.85 -0.14 11.92
N GLY A 63 -18.35 -0.02 13.16
CA GLY A 63 -17.49 0.08 14.33
C GLY A 63 -16.61 1.31 14.22
N ASP A 64 -15.29 1.14 14.36
CA ASP A 64 -14.31 2.22 14.25
C ASP A 64 -13.73 2.38 12.85
N HIS A 65 -14.21 1.59 11.88
CA HIS A 65 -13.67 1.59 10.51
C HIS A 65 -14.60 2.34 9.55
N CYS A 66 -13.99 3.19 8.71
CA CYS A 66 -14.70 3.79 7.59
C CYS A 66 -14.71 2.81 6.41
N VAL A 67 -15.89 2.35 6.04
CA VAL A 67 -16.08 1.39 4.94
C VAL A 67 -16.51 2.06 3.64
N ARG A 68 -16.53 3.38 3.60
CA ARG A 68 -16.81 4.12 2.36
C ARG A 68 -15.67 3.98 1.35
N THR A 69 -14.44 3.92 1.83
CA THR A 69 -13.27 3.80 0.96
C THR A 69 -12.80 2.36 0.82
N ILE A 70 -12.31 2.03 -0.36
CA ILE A 70 -11.58 0.80 -0.64
C ILE A 70 -10.11 1.08 -0.27
N HIS A 71 -9.44 0.15 0.40
CA HIS A 71 -8.05 0.30 0.79
C HIS A 71 -7.13 0.43 -0.43
N ALA A 72 -5.99 1.12 -0.25
CA ALA A 72 -5.05 1.40 -1.33
C ALA A 72 -4.55 0.12 -2.02
N GLU A 73 -4.21 -0.90 -1.24
CA GLU A 73 -3.71 -2.17 -1.77
C GLU A 73 -4.77 -2.88 -2.62
N ALA A 74 -6.01 -2.92 -2.14
CA ALA A 74 -7.14 -3.48 -2.86
C ALA A 74 -7.41 -2.71 -4.15
N ASN A 75 -7.34 -1.38 -4.10
CA ASN A 75 -7.50 -0.54 -5.29
C ASN A 75 -6.39 -0.77 -6.31
N ALA A 76 -5.15 -0.98 -5.88
CA ALA A 76 -4.05 -1.31 -6.79
C ALA A 76 -4.33 -2.63 -7.53
N ILE A 77 -4.83 -3.64 -6.82
CA ILE A 77 -5.22 -4.92 -7.43
C ILE A 77 -6.37 -4.72 -8.42
N VAL A 78 -7.39 -3.96 -8.02
CA VAL A 78 -8.55 -3.67 -8.88
C VAL A 78 -8.14 -2.91 -10.13
N GLN A 79 -7.26 -1.92 -10.04
CA GLN A 79 -6.75 -1.19 -11.18
C GLN A 79 -6.02 -2.12 -12.16
N ALA A 80 -5.19 -3.01 -11.64
CA ALA A 80 -4.52 -4.02 -12.47
C ALA A 80 -5.52 -4.91 -13.17
N ALA A 81 -6.52 -5.43 -12.45
CA ALA A 81 -7.56 -6.28 -13.01
C ALA A 81 -8.36 -5.56 -14.10
N LYS A 82 -8.74 -4.31 -13.85
CA LYS A 82 -9.51 -3.50 -14.80
C LYS A 82 -8.75 -3.27 -16.10
N ASN A 83 -7.44 -3.10 -16.02
CA ASN A 83 -6.60 -2.80 -17.18
C ASN A 83 -5.94 -4.05 -17.79
N GLY A 84 -6.27 -5.24 -17.31
CA GLY A 84 -5.74 -6.49 -17.84
C GLY A 84 -4.25 -6.68 -17.59
N VAL A 85 -3.73 -6.15 -16.47
CA VAL A 85 -2.31 -6.23 -16.12
C VAL A 85 -2.09 -7.37 -15.13
N ALA A 86 -1.25 -8.34 -15.51
CA ALA A 86 -0.87 -9.44 -14.62
C ALA A 86 0.09 -8.93 -13.54
N ILE A 87 -0.19 -9.28 -12.28
CA ILE A 87 0.60 -8.81 -11.14
C ILE A 87 1.29 -9.94 -10.36
N ASP A 88 1.17 -11.17 -10.81
CA ASP A 88 1.83 -12.31 -10.17
C ASP A 88 3.36 -12.09 -10.09
N GLY A 89 3.93 -12.37 -8.92
CA GLY A 89 5.35 -12.19 -8.66
C GLY A 89 5.78 -10.77 -8.36
N ALA A 90 4.86 -9.81 -8.28
CA ALA A 90 5.19 -8.40 -8.03
C ALA A 90 5.56 -8.14 -6.57
N THR A 91 6.17 -6.98 -6.35
CA THR A 91 6.38 -6.36 -5.04
C THR A 91 5.32 -5.30 -4.83
N CYS A 92 4.73 -5.27 -3.62
CA CYS A 92 3.81 -4.21 -3.20
C CYS A 92 4.55 -3.21 -2.33
N TYR A 93 4.51 -1.94 -2.71
CA TYR A 93 5.04 -0.83 -1.91
C TYR A 93 3.85 -0.09 -1.32
N CYS A 94 3.74 -0.08 -0.01
CA CYS A 94 2.65 0.58 0.71
C CYS A 94 3.19 1.62 1.67
N THR A 95 2.51 2.75 1.81
CA THR A 95 2.88 3.75 2.83
C THR A 95 2.65 3.21 4.23
N ALA A 96 1.68 2.31 4.41
CA ALA A 96 1.42 1.60 5.66
C ALA A 96 1.32 0.10 5.41
N SER A 97 1.71 -0.70 6.39
CA SER A 97 1.61 -2.15 6.31
C SER A 97 0.16 -2.57 6.03
N PRO A 98 -0.08 -3.51 5.10
CA PRO A 98 -1.42 -3.97 4.80
C PRO A 98 -2.12 -4.57 6.03
N CYS A 99 -3.41 -4.32 6.16
CA CYS A 99 -4.24 -5.03 7.12
C CYS A 99 -4.39 -6.50 6.70
N TRP A 100 -4.91 -7.33 7.61
CA TRP A 100 -5.09 -8.75 7.31
C TRP A 100 -5.93 -8.99 6.05
N SER A 101 -7.01 -8.24 5.87
CA SER A 101 -7.87 -8.37 4.68
C SER A 101 -7.12 -8.09 3.38
N CYS A 102 -6.34 -7.00 3.34
CA CYS A 102 -5.55 -6.67 2.15
C CYS A 102 -4.38 -7.63 1.95
N PHE A 103 -3.73 -8.07 3.04
CA PHE A 103 -2.66 -9.06 2.94
C PHE A 103 -3.15 -10.34 2.25
N ARG A 104 -4.34 -10.83 2.61
CA ARG A 104 -4.90 -12.02 1.97
C ARG A 104 -5.10 -11.85 0.47
N LEU A 105 -5.55 -10.67 0.05
CA LEU A 105 -5.72 -10.35 -1.38
C LEU A 105 -4.38 -10.31 -2.10
N LEU A 106 -3.38 -9.65 -1.50
CA LEU A 106 -2.04 -9.56 -2.07
C LEU A 106 -1.40 -10.95 -2.20
N ALA A 107 -1.50 -11.76 -1.15
CA ALA A 107 -0.95 -13.12 -1.15
C ALA A 107 -1.57 -13.98 -2.27
N ASN A 108 -2.89 -13.97 -2.39
CA ASN A 108 -3.60 -14.73 -3.44
C ASN A 108 -3.35 -14.16 -4.84
N ALA A 109 -3.02 -12.88 -4.96
CA ALA A 109 -2.65 -12.26 -6.23
C ALA A 109 -1.22 -12.61 -6.68
N GLY A 110 -0.47 -13.32 -5.85
CA GLY A 110 0.89 -13.75 -6.16
C GLY A 110 1.97 -12.75 -5.78
N ILE A 111 1.67 -11.79 -4.92
CA ILE A 111 2.66 -10.82 -4.44
C ILE A 111 3.71 -11.55 -3.60
N ARG A 112 4.99 -11.30 -3.90
CA ARG A 112 6.11 -11.99 -3.30
C ARG A 112 6.79 -11.21 -2.18
N ARG A 113 6.64 -9.89 -2.19
CA ARG A 113 7.36 -8.99 -1.31
C ARG A 113 6.48 -7.78 -1.02
N ILE A 114 6.48 -7.34 0.24
CA ILE A 114 5.72 -6.16 0.67
C ILE A 114 6.68 -5.24 1.42
N VAL A 115 6.85 -4.02 0.92
CA VAL A 115 7.68 -2.97 1.52
C VAL A 115 6.75 -1.88 2.04
N PHE A 116 6.91 -1.51 3.31
CA PHE A 116 6.03 -0.52 3.95
C PHE A 116 6.80 0.43 4.86
N ALA A 117 6.31 1.65 5.00
CA ALA A 117 6.95 2.68 5.83
C ALA A 117 6.38 2.70 7.24
N GLU A 118 5.07 2.60 7.41
CA GLU A 118 4.41 2.62 8.71
C GLU A 118 3.99 1.19 9.09
N PRO A 119 4.45 0.67 10.24
CA PRO A 119 4.06 -0.66 10.67
C PRO A 119 2.61 -0.71 11.14
N TYR A 120 1.94 -1.82 10.86
CA TYR A 120 0.62 -2.15 11.37
C TYR A 120 0.70 -3.55 11.99
N GLY A 121 0.37 -3.65 13.26
CA GLY A 121 0.62 -4.86 14.03
C GLY A 121 -0.52 -5.86 14.00
N ASP A 122 -0.60 -6.68 12.97
CA ASP A 122 -1.48 -7.86 12.99
C ASP A 122 -0.58 -9.11 12.94
N PRO A 123 -0.53 -9.90 14.04
CA PRO A 123 0.32 -11.09 14.09
C PRO A 123 -0.04 -12.16 13.06
N ARG A 124 -1.29 -12.18 12.59
CA ARG A 124 -1.70 -13.13 11.53
C ARG A 124 -0.97 -12.87 10.23
N THR A 125 -0.74 -11.61 9.91
CA THR A 125 -0.02 -11.20 8.68
C THR A 125 1.42 -11.69 8.71
N ALA A 126 2.13 -11.45 9.81
CA ALA A 126 3.53 -11.87 9.94
C ALA A 126 3.66 -13.39 9.89
N GLU A 127 2.78 -14.11 10.57
CA GLU A 127 2.79 -15.58 10.60
C GLU A 127 2.51 -16.16 9.22
N ALA A 128 1.47 -15.68 8.53
CA ALA A 128 1.13 -16.16 7.20
C ALA A 128 2.21 -15.83 6.17
N ALA A 129 2.80 -14.63 6.25
CA ALA A 129 3.90 -14.24 5.36
C ALA A 129 5.09 -15.19 5.50
N ALA A 130 5.45 -15.56 6.75
CA ALA A 130 6.52 -16.50 7.01
C ALA A 130 6.21 -17.89 6.39
N GLN A 131 4.99 -18.37 6.56
CA GLN A 131 4.58 -19.66 5.99
C GLN A 131 4.57 -19.67 4.46
N LEU A 132 4.21 -18.54 3.84
CA LEU A 132 4.11 -18.43 2.39
C LEU A 132 5.42 -17.99 1.73
N GLY A 133 6.43 -17.62 2.50
CA GLY A 133 7.68 -17.10 1.97
C GLY A 133 7.55 -15.70 1.37
N ILE A 134 6.58 -14.91 1.85
CA ILE A 134 6.40 -13.52 1.44
C ILE A 134 7.28 -12.64 2.34
N GLU A 135 8.20 -11.89 1.74
CA GLU A 135 9.06 -10.96 2.48
C GLU A 135 8.28 -9.72 2.90
N LEU A 136 8.33 -9.41 4.19
CA LEU A 136 7.82 -8.15 4.74
C LEU A 136 9.00 -7.28 5.12
N LEU A 137 9.15 -6.13 4.48
CA LEU A 137 10.25 -5.20 4.74
C LEU A 137 9.72 -3.87 5.24
N HIS A 138 10.07 -3.52 6.49
CA HIS A 138 9.82 -2.19 7.04
C HIS A 138 10.97 -1.28 6.61
N LEU A 139 10.64 -0.21 5.88
CA LEU A 139 11.60 0.76 5.39
C LEU A 139 11.12 2.18 5.68
N VAL A 140 11.83 2.89 6.53
CA VAL A 140 11.57 4.32 6.74
C VAL A 140 12.43 5.10 5.76
N PRO A 141 11.83 5.83 4.79
CA PRO A 141 12.61 6.61 3.84
C PRO A 141 13.45 7.67 4.54
N ARG A 142 14.66 7.92 4.03
CA ARG A 142 15.63 8.85 4.63
C ARG A 142 15.05 10.23 4.94
N TRP A 143 14.25 10.76 4.04
CA TRP A 143 13.64 12.09 4.18
C TRP A 143 12.44 12.10 5.14
N ARG A 144 11.97 10.95 5.61
CA ARG A 144 10.87 10.82 6.57
C ARG A 144 11.36 10.41 7.96
N ALA A 145 12.63 10.05 8.07
CA ALA A 145 13.23 9.74 9.36
C ALA A 145 13.36 11.03 10.19
N ALA A 146 13.14 10.92 11.51
CA ALA A 146 13.39 12.03 12.42
C ALA A 146 14.89 12.34 12.44
N PRO A 147 15.30 13.61 12.69
CA PRO A 147 16.70 13.95 12.81
C PRO A 147 17.39 13.07 13.87
N GLY A 148 18.44 12.37 13.47
CA GLY A 148 19.21 11.49 14.35
C GLY A 148 18.74 10.04 14.39
N GLU A 149 17.66 9.67 13.70
CA GLU A 149 17.26 8.28 13.54
C GLU A 149 17.94 7.67 12.31
N PRO A 150 18.40 6.41 12.39
CA PRO A 150 18.90 5.72 11.23
C PRO A 150 17.78 5.50 10.22
N GLY A 151 17.98 5.94 9.00
CA GLY A 151 17.03 5.77 7.90
C GLY A 151 17.01 4.35 7.33
#